data_46322ad1d704854a580f94bcee2e2fc6
#
_entry.id   46322ad1d704854a580f94bcee2e2fc6
#
_cell.length_a   1.000
_cell.length_b   1.000
_cell.length_c   1.000
_cell.angle_alpha   90.00
_cell.angle_beta   90.00
_cell.angle_gamma   90.00
#
_symmetry.space_group_name_H-M   'P 1'
#
loop_
_entity.id
_entity.type
_entity.pdbx_description
1 polymer ?
#
loop_
_entity_poly.entity_id
_entity_poly.type
_entity_poly.pdbx_seq_one_letter_code
_entity_poly.pdbx_strand_id
1 'polypeptide(L)'
;MSKQENITFLNDAIDGSFEVLKWNYSNYGQGKQLFVPMFSGRVGCGKSQGVNQVKDLLADWLVDKGKIKSKSDYKLIYVDAPQYDAGEISGWFVPSKDGQSMTRLRPNHCPADGAGIIFIDEVTQAPTSIQNILGQLILERRLGEHKLGKDWMIICAGNRVKDRAGSSIMPFP
;
A
#
# COMPACT_ATOMS: atom_id res chain seq x y z
N MET A 1 -3.18 -28.70 3.01
CA MET A 1 -2.05 -28.22 2.18
C MET A 1 -0.80 -28.27 3.05
N SER A 2 0.27 -28.84 2.55
CA SER A 2 1.53 -28.96 3.29
C SER A 2 2.22 -27.59 3.44
N LYS A 3 3.08 -27.45 4.45
CA LYS A 3 3.87 -26.22 4.67
C LYS A 3 4.65 -25.80 3.40
N GLN A 4 5.04 -26.76 2.58
CA GLN A 4 5.82 -26.57 1.37
C GLN A 4 5.02 -25.91 0.23
N GLU A 5 3.73 -26.26 0.06
CA GLU A 5 2.84 -25.62 -0.93
C GLU A 5 2.57 -24.16 -0.58
N ASN A 6 2.41 -23.84 0.72
CA ASN A 6 2.21 -22.45 1.14
C ASN A 6 3.45 -21.57 0.89
N ILE A 7 4.66 -22.12 0.99
CA ILE A 7 5.90 -21.40 0.71
C ILE A 7 6.05 -21.11 -0.79
N THR A 8 5.71 -22.07 -1.64
CA THR A 8 5.76 -21.89 -3.10
C THR A 8 4.84 -20.76 -3.55
N PHE A 9 3.58 -20.74 -3.09
CA PHE A 9 2.65 -19.67 -3.40
C PHE A 9 3.09 -18.30 -2.91
N LEU A 10 3.72 -18.22 -1.75
CA LEU A 10 4.21 -16.95 -1.22
C LEU A 10 5.39 -16.43 -2.05
N ASN A 11 6.31 -17.28 -2.44
CA ASN A 11 7.44 -16.90 -3.31
C ASN A 11 6.96 -16.40 -4.67
N ASP A 12 6.02 -17.08 -5.31
CA ASP A 12 5.43 -16.64 -6.57
C ASP A 12 4.75 -15.26 -6.43
N ALA A 13 4.07 -15.02 -5.31
CA ALA A 13 3.45 -13.73 -5.02
C ALA A 13 4.49 -12.62 -4.79
N ILE A 14 5.62 -12.94 -4.15
CA ILE A 14 6.74 -12.01 -3.95
C ILE A 14 7.35 -11.63 -5.29
N ASP A 15 7.72 -12.64 -6.10
CA ASP A 15 8.36 -12.43 -7.40
C ASP A 15 7.43 -11.66 -8.36
N GLY A 16 6.16 -12.05 -8.43
CA GLY A 16 5.16 -11.35 -9.24
C GLY A 16 4.96 -9.90 -8.80
N SER A 17 4.91 -9.64 -7.50
CA SER A 17 4.78 -8.27 -6.97
C SER A 17 6.02 -7.44 -7.27
N PHE A 18 7.21 -8.01 -7.12
CA PHE A 18 8.47 -7.35 -7.46
C PHE A 18 8.49 -6.92 -8.93
N GLU A 19 8.16 -7.80 -9.87
CA GLU A 19 8.13 -7.47 -11.30
C GLU A 19 7.06 -6.42 -11.65
N VAL A 20 5.87 -6.50 -11.06
CA VAL A 20 4.82 -5.50 -11.23
C VAL A 20 5.30 -4.12 -10.75
N LEU A 21 5.94 -4.04 -9.59
CA LEU A 21 6.39 -2.76 -9.07
C LEU A 21 7.60 -2.20 -9.84
N LYS A 22 8.49 -3.02 -10.35
CA LYS A 22 9.54 -2.60 -11.32
C LYS A 22 8.92 -2.00 -12.58
N TRP A 23 7.88 -2.64 -13.09
CA TRP A 23 7.14 -2.12 -14.25
C TRP A 23 6.51 -0.76 -13.92
N ASN A 24 5.89 -0.60 -12.75
CA ASN A 24 5.34 0.66 -12.28
C ASN A 24 6.39 1.78 -12.25
N TYR A 25 7.58 1.51 -11.67
CA TYR A 25 8.68 2.47 -11.65
C TYR A 25 9.14 2.88 -13.05
N SER A 26 9.13 1.95 -13.99
CA SER A 26 9.56 2.20 -15.37
C SER A 26 8.53 2.97 -16.19
N ASN A 27 7.25 2.91 -15.82
CA ASN A 27 6.15 3.49 -16.59
C ASN A 27 5.45 4.68 -15.88
N TYR A 28 5.93 5.07 -14.70
CA TYR A 28 5.37 6.22 -13.98
C TYR A 28 5.47 7.51 -14.83
N GLY A 29 4.37 8.24 -14.90
CA GLY A 29 4.31 9.50 -15.66
C GLY A 29 4.15 9.36 -17.17
N GLN A 30 4.03 8.13 -17.70
CA GLN A 30 3.83 7.89 -19.15
C GLN A 30 2.34 7.77 -19.54
N GLY A 31 1.42 8.24 -18.71
CA GLY A 31 -0.03 8.10 -18.95
C GLY A 31 -0.57 6.69 -18.79
N LYS A 32 0.23 5.76 -18.28
CA LYS A 32 -0.19 4.38 -18.01
C LYS A 32 -0.73 4.25 -16.60
N GLN A 33 -1.78 3.44 -16.44
CA GLN A 33 -2.30 3.08 -15.14
C GLN A 33 -1.30 2.16 -14.42
N LEU A 34 -0.96 2.48 -13.18
CA LEU A 34 -0.11 1.64 -12.34
C LEU A 34 -0.91 0.49 -11.74
N PHE A 35 -0.24 -0.64 -11.52
CA PHE A 35 -0.84 -1.80 -10.89
C PHE A 35 -0.53 -1.83 -9.39
N VAL A 36 -1.49 -2.28 -8.60
CA VAL A 36 -1.32 -2.45 -7.15
C VAL A 36 -1.42 -3.94 -6.84
N PRO A 37 -0.31 -4.60 -6.46
CA PRO A 37 -0.34 -5.99 -6.04
C PRO A 37 -1.20 -6.17 -4.79
N MET A 38 -1.98 -7.26 -4.74
CA MET A 38 -2.79 -7.61 -3.59
C MET A 38 -2.47 -9.02 -3.10
N PHE A 39 -1.94 -9.10 -1.88
CA PHE A 39 -1.72 -10.38 -1.19
C PHE A 39 -3.02 -10.86 -0.58
N SER A 40 -3.56 -11.96 -1.09
CA SER A 40 -4.80 -12.55 -0.59
C SER A 40 -4.54 -13.92 0.01
N GLY A 41 -4.92 -14.14 1.27
CA GLY A 41 -4.68 -15.41 1.97
C GLY A 41 -5.13 -15.41 3.40
N ARG A 42 -5.03 -16.58 4.05
CA ARG A 42 -5.40 -16.75 5.47
C ARG A 42 -4.57 -15.86 6.39
N VAL A 43 -5.10 -15.57 7.57
CA VAL A 43 -4.34 -14.96 8.67
C VAL A 43 -3.12 -15.84 8.99
N GLY A 44 -1.96 -15.21 9.19
CA GLY A 44 -0.73 -15.91 9.54
C GLY A 44 -0.02 -16.63 8.38
N CYS A 45 -0.45 -16.48 7.11
CA CYS A 45 0.23 -17.10 5.98
C CYS A 45 1.49 -16.35 5.49
N GLY A 46 1.96 -15.33 6.22
CA GLY A 46 3.21 -14.63 5.91
C GLY A 46 3.07 -13.43 4.97
N LYS A 47 1.86 -12.88 4.75
CA LYS A 47 1.63 -11.74 3.84
C LYS A 47 2.55 -10.55 4.15
N SER A 48 2.57 -10.09 5.38
CA SER A 48 3.39 -8.94 5.80
C SER A 48 4.90 -9.24 5.69
N GLN A 49 5.32 -10.50 5.94
CA GLN A 49 6.71 -10.90 5.72
C GLN A 49 7.06 -10.91 4.22
N GLY A 50 6.15 -11.36 3.36
CA GLY A 50 6.32 -11.30 1.91
C GLY A 50 6.49 -9.88 1.41
N VAL A 51 5.70 -8.92 1.93
CA VAL A 51 5.83 -7.50 1.56
C VAL A 51 7.19 -6.93 1.99
N ASN A 52 7.73 -7.33 3.15
CA ASN A 52 9.08 -6.93 3.55
C ASN A 52 10.15 -7.45 2.56
N GLN A 53 10.00 -8.70 2.08
CA GLN A 53 10.91 -9.24 1.07
C GLN A 53 10.81 -8.49 -0.26
N VAL A 54 9.60 -8.18 -0.73
CA VAL A 54 9.40 -7.33 -1.93
C VAL A 54 10.07 -5.97 -1.75
N LYS A 55 9.94 -5.35 -0.56
CA LYS A 55 10.59 -4.08 -0.23
C LYS A 55 12.12 -4.20 -0.35
N ASP A 56 12.71 -5.26 0.19
CA ASP A 56 14.15 -5.45 0.18
C ASP A 56 14.68 -5.68 -1.25
N LEU A 57 13.99 -6.50 -2.06
CA LEU A 57 14.30 -6.71 -3.47
C LEU A 57 14.23 -5.41 -4.29
N LEU A 58 13.19 -4.60 -4.06
CA LEU A 58 13.05 -3.31 -4.74
C LEU A 58 14.13 -2.30 -4.31
N ALA A 59 14.46 -2.27 -3.01
CA ALA A 59 15.52 -1.41 -2.52
C ALA A 59 16.87 -1.76 -3.18
N ASP A 60 17.20 -3.06 -3.30
CA ASP A 60 18.39 -3.51 -4.01
C ASP A 60 18.39 -3.07 -5.47
N TRP A 61 17.31 -3.35 -6.17
CA TRP A 61 17.18 -2.96 -7.57
C TRP A 61 17.26 -1.43 -7.78
N LEU A 62 16.68 -0.62 -6.88
CA LEU A 62 16.72 0.84 -6.97
C LEU A 62 18.12 1.40 -6.67
N VAL A 63 18.86 0.79 -5.76
CA VAL A 63 20.28 1.12 -5.51
C VAL A 63 21.10 0.82 -6.74
N ASP A 64 20.96 -0.37 -7.33
CA ASP A 64 21.66 -0.79 -8.54
C ASP A 64 21.37 0.14 -9.74
N LYS A 65 20.17 0.71 -9.81
CA LYS A 65 19.77 1.69 -10.81
C LYS A 65 20.18 3.13 -10.47
N GLY A 66 20.81 3.36 -9.32
CA GLY A 66 21.20 4.70 -8.85
C GLY A 66 20.02 5.63 -8.54
N LYS A 67 18.82 5.07 -8.31
CA LYS A 67 17.60 5.85 -8.00
C LYS A 67 17.51 6.24 -6.52
N ILE A 68 18.10 5.47 -5.65
CA ILE A 68 18.28 5.75 -4.21
C ILE A 68 19.73 5.51 -3.84
N LYS A 69 20.19 6.16 -2.77
CA LYS A 69 21.61 6.06 -2.35
C LYS A 69 21.90 4.81 -1.55
N SER A 70 20.96 4.38 -0.74
CA SER A 70 21.07 3.20 0.11
C SER A 70 19.73 2.53 0.33
N LYS A 71 19.74 1.25 0.72
CA LYS A 71 18.51 0.51 1.07
C LYS A 71 17.72 1.16 2.20
N SER A 72 18.39 1.84 3.14
CA SER A 72 17.74 2.56 4.25
C SER A 72 16.89 3.75 3.80
N ASP A 73 17.11 4.25 2.58
CA ASP A 73 16.31 5.32 2.00
C ASP A 73 14.94 4.82 1.47
N TYR A 74 14.80 3.50 1.26
CA TYR A 74 13.57 2.87 0.82
C TYR A 74 12.75 2.36 1.99
N LYS A 75 11.64 3.02 2.28
CA LYS A 75 10.86 2.83 3.51
C LYS A 75 9.65 1.93 3.28
N LEU A 76 9.14 1.36 4.37
CA LEU A 76 7.85 0.70 4.44
C LEU A 76 6.97 1.47 5.42
N ILE A 77 5.82 1.94 4.96
CA ILE A 77 4.77 2.51 5.79
C ILE A 77 3.65 1.48 5.87
N TYR A 78 3.35 1.05 7.10
CA TYR A 78 2.31 0.08 7.39
C TYR A 78 1.01 0.80 7.74
N VAL A 79 -0.10 0.39 7.11
CA VAL A 79 -1.44 0.90 7.33
C VAL A 79 -2.35 -0.29 7.63
N ASP A 80 -2.72 -0.48 8.88
CA ASP A 80 -3.71 -1.47 9.30
C ASP A 80 -5.11 -0.86 9.12
N ALA A 81 -5.70 -1.10 7.97
CA ALA A 81 -6.89 -0.37 7.53
C ALA A 81 -8.09 -0.42 8.50
N PRO A 82 -8.40 -1.53 9.19
CA PRO A 82 -9.49 -1.57 10.16
C PRO A 82 -9.30 -0.71 11.40
N GLN A 83 -8.07 -0.31 11.73
CA GLN A 83 -7.76 0.44 12.96
C GLN A 83 -7.88 1.95 12.79
N TYR A 84 -8.06 2.43 11.56
CA TYR A 84 -8.16 3.86 11.27
C TYR A 84 -9.61 4.35 11.26
N ASP A 85 -9.82 5.58 11.73
CA ASP A 85 -11.03 6.33 11.41
C ASP A 85 -10.88 7.17 10.13
N ALA A 86 -11.99 7.77 9.66
CA ALA A 86 -12.00 8.53 8.43
C ALA A 86 -11.14 9.81 8.49
N GLY A 87 -11.03 10.44 9.66
CA GLY A 87 -10.20 11.62 9.87
C GLY A 87 -8.72 11.28 9.88
N GLU A 88 -8.36 10.18 10.55
CA GLU A 88 -6.98 9.71 10.62
C GLU A 88 -6.46 9.28 9.23
N ILE A 89 -7.27 8.50 8.48
CA ILE A 89 -6.84 8.00 7.18
C ILE A 89 -6.78 9.10 6.10
N SER A 90 -7.70 10.07 6.12
CA SER A 90 -7.76 11.13 5.11
C SER A 90 -7.02 12.42 5.48
N GLY A 91 -6.59 12.55 6.74
CA GLY A 91 -6.03 13.76 7.32
C GLY A 91 -7.10 14.65 7.96
N TRP A 92 -6.78 15.18 9.14
CA TRP A 92 -7.66 16.06 9.90
C TRP A 92 -7.78 17.45 9.26
N PHE A 93 -8.97 18.02 9.27
CA PHE A 93 -9.19 19.40 8.85
C PHE A 93 -8.64 20.37 9.90
N VAL A 94 -7.90 21.36 9.42
CA VAL A 94 -7.41 22.48 10.22
C VAL A 94 -7.70 23.79 9.49
N PRO A 95 -7.84 24.93 10.21
CA PRO A 95 -7.94 26.22 9.56
C PRO A 95 -6.72 26.50 8.69
N SER A 96 -6.93 27.06 7.51
CA SER A 96 -5.85 27.59 6.69
C SER A 96 -5.13 28.76 7.38
N LYS A 97 -3.94 29.11 6.90
CA LYS A 97 -3.13 30.18 7.53
C LYS A 97 -3.84 31.53 7.57
N ASP A 98 -4.72 31.82 6.63
CA ASP A 98 -5.52 33.03 6.54
C ASP A 98 -6.84 32.96 7.36
N GLY A 99 -7.17 31.78 7.91
CA GLY A 99 -8.39 31.54 8.69
C GLY A 99 -9.68 31.55 7.88
N GLN A 100 -9.63 31.69 6.56
CA GLN A 100 -10.82 31.82 5.70
C GLN A 100 -11.31 30.50 5.11
N SER A 101 -10.51 29.45 5.20
CA SER A 101 -10.82 28.12 4.67
C SER A 101 -10.33 27.02 5.60
N MET A 102 -10.70 25.77 5.26
CA MET A 102 -10.19 24.60 5.93
C MET A 102 -9.27 23.83 4.95
N THR A 103 -8.15 23.33 5.45
CA THR A 103 -7.24 22.46 4.72
C THR A 103 -7.05 21.16 5.49
N ARG A 104 -6.64 20.09 4.83
CA ARG A 104 -6.32 18.85 5.52
C ARG A 104 -4.84 18.79 5.86
N LEU A 105 -4.53 18.30 7.06
CA LEU A 105 -3.16 17.88 7.38
C LEU A 105 -2.79 16.66 6.55
N ARG A 106 -1.60 16.68 5.97
CA ARG A 106 -1.10 15.53 5.22
C ARG A 106 -0.89 14.34 6.15
N PRO A 107 -1.54 13.19 5.91
CA PRO A 107 -1.29 12.00 6.71
C PRO A 107 0.11 11.42 6.43
N ASN A 108 0.73 10.81 7.43
CA ASN A 108 2.06 10.20 7.29
C ASN A 108 2.12 9.07 6.26
N HIS A 109 1.00 8.39 6.00
CA HIS A 109 0.89 7.33 5.00
C HIS A 109 0.57 7.85 3.58
N CYS A 110 0.59 9.17 3.37
CA CYS A 110 0.55 9.80 2.05
C CYS A 110 1.72 10.78 1.88
N PRO A 111 2.98 10.31 1.97
CA PRO A 111 4.15 11.17 1.86
C PRO A 111 4.27 11.78 0.46
N ALA A 112 4.75 13.03 0.38
CA ALA A 112 5.04 13.72 -0.88
C ALA A 112 6.42 13.34 -1.44
N ASP A 113 7.37 13.14 -0.53
CA ASP A 113 8.79 12.98 -0.85
C ASP A 113 9.32 11.63 -0.32
N GLY A 114 10.52 11.27 -0.77
CA GLY A 114 11.15 10.01 -0.43
C GLY A 114 10.68 8.86 -1.32
N ALA A 115 11.04 7.63 -0.97
CA ALA A 115 10.74 6.41 -1.72
C ALA A 115 10.36 5.27 -0.78
N GLY A 116 9.49 4.39 -1.22
CA GLY A 116 9.10 3.24 -0.42
C GLY A 116 7.82 2.55 -0.87
N ILE A 117 7.30 1.74 0.04
CA ILE A 117 6.03 1.04 -0.11
C ILE A 117 5.05 1.52 0.97
N ILE A 118 3.83 1.84 0.56
CA ILE A 118 2.66 1.92 1.44
C ILE A 118 2.03 0.53 1.44
N PHE A 119 2.12 -0.15 2.56
CA PHE A 119 1.49 -1.46 2.73
C PHE A 119 0.17 -1.30 3.47
N ILE A 120 -0.94 -1.54 2.76
CA ILE A 120 -2.30 -1.45 3.29
C ILE A 120 -2.75 -2.87 3.63
N ASP A 121 -2.74 -3.20 4.92
CA ASP A 121 -3.14 -4.52 5.39
C ASP A 121 -4.62 -4.55 5.77
N GLU A 122 -5.20 -5.75 5.71
CA GLU A 122 -6.59 -6.04 6.11
C GLU A 122 -7.64 -5.14 5.39
N VAL A 123 -7.33 -4.65 4.18
CA VAL A 123 -8.20 -3.71 3.44
C VAL A 123 -9.63 -4.22 3.27
N THR A 124 -9.82 -5.54 3.12
CA THR A 124 -11.13 -6.19 2.98
C THR A 124 -11.92 -6.27 4.28
N GLN A 125 -11.31 -5.99 5.43
CA GLN A 125 -11.96 -5.99 6.74
C GLN A 125 -12.26 -4.56 7.24
N ALA A 126 -11.70 -3.55 6.60
CA ALA A 126 -11.96 -2.17 6.95
C ALA A 126 -13.44 -1.78 6.70
N PRO A 127 -14.01 -0.84 7.46
CA PRO A 127 -15.31 -0.27 7.16
C PRO A 127 -15.38 0.30 5.73
N THR A 128 -16.55 0.28 5.09
CA THR A 128 -16.72 0.75 3.69
C THR A 128 -16.27 2.21 3.51
N SER A 129 -16.47 3.06 4.51
CA SER A 129 -15.99 4.45 4.48
C SER A 129 -14.46 4.53 4.34
N ILE A 130 -13.73 3.68 5.05
CA ILE A 130 -12.27 3.60 4.98
C ILE A 130 -11.84 2.98 3.64
N GLN A 131 -12.52 1.92 3.18
CA GLN A 131 -12.24 1.33 1.87
C GLN A 131 -12.39 2.34 0.74
N ASN A 132 -13.42 3.20 0.77
CA ASN A 132 -13.63 4.25 -0.23
C ASN A 132 -12.49 5.30 -0.22
N ILE A 133 -12.03 5.70 0.96
CA ILE A 133 -10.90 6.64 1.09
C ILE A 133 -9.60 5.99 0.58
N LEU A 134 -9.33 4.75 0.97
CA LEU A 134 -8.18 4.00 0.49
C LEU A 134 -8.27 3.70 -1.01
N GLY A 135 -9.48 3.49 -1.55
CA GLY A 135 -9.73 3.38 -2.98
C GLY A 135 -9.22 4.60 -3.75
N GLN A 136 -9.43 5.82 -3.23
CA GLN A 136 -8.86 7.03 -3.82
C GLN A 136 -7.32 7.01 -3.82
N LEU A 137 -6.70 6.60 -2.71
CA LEU A 137 -5.24 6.47 -2.64
C LEU A 137 -4.70 5.44 -3.63
N ILE A 138 -5.37 4.30 -3.74
CA ILE A 138 -4.97 3.19 -4.61
C ILE A 138 -5.10 3.56 -6.10
N LEU A 139 -6.25 4.14 -6.49
CA LEU A 139 -6.57 4.41 -7.89
C LEU A 139 -5.97 5.75 -8.38
N GLU A 140 -6.05 6.79 -7.56
CA GLU A 140 -5.70 8.15 -7.93
C GLU A 140 -4.36 8.60 -7.33
N ARG A 141 -3.76 7.81 -6.46
CA ARG A 141 -2.50 8.12 -5.75
C ARG A 141 -2.58 9.45 -4.99
N ARG A 142 -3.72 9.70 -4.35
CA ARG A 142 -3.95 10.88 -3.51
C ARG A 142 -4.94 10.61 -2.39
N LEU A 143 -4.87 11.42 -1.35
CA LEU A 143 -5.88 11.54 -0.29
C LEU A 143 -6.32 13.01 -0.19
N GLY A 144 -7.55 13.28 -0.62
CA GLY A 144 -8.02 14.65 -0.77
C GLY A 144 -7.12 15.47 -1.71
N GLU A 145 -6.56 16.57 -1.21
CA GLU A 145 -5.62 17.43 -1.94
C GLU A 145 -4.17 16.90 -1.96
N HIS A 146 -3.83 15.91 -1.15
CA HIS A 146 -2.46 15.42 -0.98
C HIS A 146 -2.14 14.31 -1.97
N LYS A 147 -1.26 14.58 -2.91
CA LYS A 147 -0.73 13.59 -3.86
C LYS A 147 0.36 12.75 -3.19
N LEU A 148 0.33 11.45 -3.42
CA LEU A 148 1.39 10.53 -3.05
C LEU A 148 2.62 10.77 -3.93
N GLY A 149 3.79 10.76 -3.33
CA GLY A 149 5.06 10.93 -4.03
C GLY A 149 5.26 9.88 -5.12
N LYS A 150 5.94 10.28 -6.20
CA LYS A 150 6.13 9.43 -7.40
C LYS A 150 6.87 8.12 -7.12
N ASP A 151 7.80 8.14 -6.17
CA ASP A 151 8.67 7.01 -5.84
C ASP A 151 8.10 6.13 -4.70
N TRP A 152 6.83 6.33 -4.36
CA TRP A 152 6.08 5.49 -3.44
C TRP A 152 5.20 4.51 -4.21
N MET A 153 5.31 3.22 -3.90
CA MET A 153 4.45 2.18 -4.45
C MET A 153 3.43 1.73 -3.42
N ILE A 154 2.36 1.09 -3.86
CA ILE A 154 1.31 0.59 -2.97
C ILE A 154 1.24 -0.91 -3.13
N ILE A 155 1.12 -1.61 -2.01
CA ILE A 155 0.78 -3.04 -1.92
C ILE A 155 -0.39 -3.16 -0.94
N CYS A 156 -1.38 -3.95 -1.30
CA CYS A 156 -2.51 -4.26 -0.43
C CYS A 156 -2.44 -5.70 0.06
N ALA A 157 -3.06 -5.95 1.22
CA ALA A 157 -3.35 -7.31 1.66
C ALA A 157 -4.77 -7.41 2.22
N GLY A 158 -5.32 -8.62 2.15
CA GLY A 158 -6.64 -8.90 2.71
C GLY A 158 -6.90 -10.39 2.81
N ASN A 159 -7.92 -10.75 3.56
CA ASN A 159 -8.35 -12.13 3.72
C ASN A 159 -9.34 -12.51 2.62
N ARG A 160 -9.29 -13.77 2.17
CA ARG A 160 -10.25 -14.28 1.19
C ARG A 160 -11.60 -14.57 1.86
N VAL A 161 -12.68 -14.37 1.10
CA VAL A 161 -14.05 -14.64 1.58
C VAL A 161 -14.20 -16.06 2.12
N LYS A 162 -13.54 -17.04 1.51
CA LYS A 162 -13.59 -18.45 1.91
C LYS A 162 -12.76 -18.80 3.14
N ASP A 163 -11.86 -17.94 3.58
CA ASP A 163 -10.99 -18.18 4.73
C ASP A 163 -11.57 -17.64 6.04
N ARG A 164 -12.87 -17.37 6.06
CA ARG A 164 -13.59 -16.78 7.18
C ARG A 164 -13.57 -17.66 8.42
N ALA A 165 -13.08 -17.11 9.51
CA ALA A 165 -13.50 -17.45 10.87
C ALA A 165 -14.20 -16.20 11.44
N GLY A 166 -15.52 -16.08 11.23
CA GLY A 166 -16.38 -15.22 12.05
C GLY A 166 -16.48 -13.72 11.73
N SER A 167 -15.89 -13.18 10.67
CA SER A 167 -16.03 -11.77 10.31
C SER A 167 -16.69 -11.56 8.93
N SER A 168 -17.50 -10.50 8.80
CA SER A 168 -18.05 -10.08 7.52
C SER A 168 -16.93 -9.42 6.71
N ILE A 169 -16.55 -10.04 5.58
CA ILE A 169 -15.64 -9.43 4.61
C ILE A 169 -16.50 -8.69 3.59
N MET A 170 -16.25 -7.40 3.43
CA MET A 170 -16.84 -6.65 2.33
C MET A 170 -15.97 -6.80 1.08
N PRO A 171 -16.56 -6.98 -0.13
CA PRO A 171 -15.79 -6.92 -1.36
C PRO A 171 -15.16 -5.54 -1.49
N PHE A 172 -13.91 -5.52 -1.92
CA PHE A 172 -13.25 -4.26 -2.28
C PHE A 172 -13.90 -3.72 -3.57
N PRO A 173 -14.25 -2.42 -3.65
CA PRO A 173 -14.91 -1.85 -4.79
C PRO A 173 -14.09 -1.89 -6.09
#